data_a7f0b8de2d68ef9b36ef6fbab5bde4b7
#
_entry.id   a7f0b8de2d68ef9b36ef6fbab5bde4b7
#
_cell.length_a   1.000
_cell.length_b   1.000
_cell.length_c   1.000
_cell.angle_alpha   90.00
_cell.angle_beta   90.00
_cell.angle_gamma   90.00
#
_symmetry.space_group_name_H-M   'P 1'
#
loop_
_entity.id
_entity.type
_entity.pdbx_description
1 polymer ?
#
loop_
_entity_poly.entity_id
_entity_poly.type
_entity_poly.pdbx_seq_one_letter_code
_entity_poly.pdbx_strand_id
1 'polypeptide(L)'
;MARRRRQAARGDEARFLASYDATRFERPSVAVDVALLSVAEGALWTVLLHRSEHPHRGRYALPGGFVGIREPLEAAAARVLARKCGLRDVFLEQLYSFGDPSRDPRTRVISVAHVALVDRARLVEASAGTEALIHAQLDVPWEGETGGPVEARRSDGTALSLAFDHADILGMAVKRIRGKLDYAPIGFQLLAPRFTLLELQRVHEAILARPLNKDSFRRRMLASGQLEATGESQRDVDHRPAELYRFIRRSAI
;
A
#
# COMPACT_ATOMS: atom_id res chain seq x y z
N MET A 1 -34.21 -40.51 -5.84
CA MET A 1 -32.90 -40.75 -6.53
C MET A 1 -31.87 -39.65 -6.27
N ALA A 2 -32.18 -38.38 -6.29
CA ALA A 2 -31.22 -37.26 -6.09
C ALA A 2 -30.47 -37.28 -4.73
N ARG A 3 -31.15 -37.64 -3.63
CA ARG A 3 -30.54 -37.69 -2.27
C ARG A 3 -29.48 -38.79 -2.13
N ARG A 4 -29.69 -39.94 -2.75
CA ARG A 4 -28.69 -41.05 -2.77
C ARG A 4 -27.46 -40.72 -3.62
N ARG A 5 -27.62 -40.04 -4.76
CA ARG A 5 -26.51 -39.55 -5.59
C ARG A 5 -25.64 -38.53 -4.86
N ARG A 6 -26.26 -37.58 -4.13
CA ARG A 6 -25.52 -36.59 -3.31
C ARG A 6 -24.75 -37.22 -2.14
N GLN A 7 -25.30 -38.27 -1.54
CA GLN A 7 -24.65 -38.97 -0.43
C GLN A 7 -23.48 -39.84 -0.91
N ALA A 8 -23.61 -40.50 -2.06
CA ALA A 8 -22.51 -41.22 -2.70
C ALA A 8 -21.35 -40.30 -3.11
N ALA A 9 -21.67 -39.15 -3.75
CA ALA A 9 -20.66 -38.17 -4.14
C ALA A 9 -19.88 -37.61 -2.94
N ARG A 10 -20.55 -37.33 -1.79
CA ARG A 10 -19.87 -36.93 -0.55
C ARG A 10 -18.95 -38.01 0.02
N GLY A 11 -19.33 -39.28 -0.12
CA GLY A 11 -18.49 -40.40 0.33
C GLY A 11 -17.22 -40.59 -0.54
N ASP A 12 -17.34 -40.33 -1.84
CA ASP A 12 -16.22 -40.40 -2.78
C ASP A 12 -15.25 -39.25 -2.56
N GLU A 13 -15.75 -38.03 -2.37
CA GLU A 13 -14.93 -36.84 -2.04
C GLU A 13 -14.19 -37.02 -0.71
N ALA A 14 -14.86 -37.53 0.33
CA ALA A 14 -14.23 -37.79 1.63
C ALA A 14 -13.11 -38.83 1.53
N ARG A 15 -13.30 -39.89 0.75
CA ARG A 15 -12.25 -40.91 0.48
C ARG A 15 -11.07 -40.32 -0.28
N PHE A 16 -11.34 -39.52 -1.32
CA PHE A 16 -10.30 -38.84 -2.07
C PHE A 16 -9.48 -37.91 -1.17
N LEU A 17 -10.14 -37.05 -0.37
CA LEU A 17 -9.45 -36.12 0.54
C LEU A 17 -8.62 -36.84 1.61
N ALA A 18 -9.10 -37.97 2.13
CA ALA A 18 -8.37 -38.78 3.11
C ALA A 18 -7.12 -39.47 2.52
N SER A 19 -7.13 -39.77 1.21
CA SER A 19 -5.99 -40.37 0.50
C SER A 19 -5.09 -39.38 -0.22
N TYR A 20 -5.48 -38.07 -0.25
CA TYR A 20 -4.75 -37.04 -0.97
C TYR A 20 -3.44 -36.68 -0.26
N ASP A 21 -2.34 -37.06 -0.89
CA ASP A 21 -1.01 -36.66 -0.43
C ASP A 21 -0.53 -35.40 -1.12
N ALA A 22 -0.67 -34.28 -0.42
CA ALA A 22 -0.27 -32.97 -0.90
C ALA A 22 1.27 -32.82 -0.99
N THR A 23 2.07 -33.68 -0.39
CA THR A 23 3.55 -33.59 -0.42
C THR A 23 4.13 -34.07 -1.76
N ARG A 24 3.33 -34.73 -2.59
CA ARG A 24 3.71 -35.19 -3.95
C ARG A 24 3.96 -34.03 -4.92
N PHE A 25 3.58 -32.80 -4.55
CA PHE A 25 3.75 -31.62 -5.36
C PHE A 25 4.67 -30.61 -4.67
N GLU A 26 5.65 -30.10 -5.40
CA GLU A 26 6.45 -28.99 -4.94
C GLU A 26 5.57 -27.75 -4.73
N ARG A 27 5.80 -27.03 -3.65
CA ARG A 27 5.00 -25.87 -3.28
C ARG A 27 5.87 -24.66 -3.04
N PRO A 28 5.54 -23.50 -3.65
CA PRO A 28 6.19 -22.26 -3.31
C PRO A 28 5.81 -21.82 -1.90
N SER A 29 6.70 -21.12 -1.24
CA SER A 29 6.36 -20.32 -0.07
C SER A 29 5.56 -19.08 -0.51
N VAL A 30 4.57 -18.69 0.27
CA VAL A 30 3.82 -17.46 0.05
C VAL A 30 4.24 -16.39 1.06
N ALA A 31 4.55 -15.22 0.57
CA ALA A 31 4.85 -14.03 1.37
C ALA A 31 3.88 -12.90 1.06
N VAL A 32 3.81 -11.93 1.93
CA VAL A 32 3.22 -10.61 1.67
C VAL A 32 4.30 -9.55 1.82
N ASP A 33 4.29 -8.56 0.93
CA ASP A 33 5.08 -7.34 1.02
C ASP A 33 4.12 -6.15 0.95
N VAL A 34 4.32 -5.14 1.81
CA VAL A 34 3.41 -4.01 1.91
C VAL A 34 4.12 -2.72 1.49
N ALA A 35 3.68 -2.14 0.39
CA ALA A 35 4.07 -0.79 -0.02
C ALA A 35 3.24 0.23 0.79
N LEU A 36 3.79 0.70 1.90
CA LEU A 36 3.18 1.74 2.72
C LEU A 36 3.51 3.10 2.11
N LEU A 37 2.52 3.80 1.58
CA LEU A 37 2.69 5.09 0.91
C LEU A 37 2.05 6.23 1.70
N SER A 38 2.69 7.38 1.65
CA SER A 38 2.21 8.66 2.16
C SER A 38 2.62 9.80 1.24
N VAL A 39 2.03 10.98 1.44
CA VAL A 39 2.44 12.22 0.79
C VAL A 39 2.90 13.22 1.84
N ALA A 40 4.10 13.74 1.66
CA ALA A 40 4.67 14.79 2.48
C ALA A 40 5.55 15.69 1.60
N GLU A 41 5.56 17.00 1.86
CA GLU A 41 6.44 17.97 1.19
C GLU A 41 6.34 17.92 -0.35
N GLY A 42 5.15 17.62 -0.87
CA GLY A 42 4.91 17.53 -2.32
C GLY A 42 5.47 16.28 -3.00
N ALA A 43 5.91 15.28 -2.25
CA ALA A 43 6.48 14.04 -2.76
C ALA A 43 5.79 12.80 -2.17
N LEU A 44 5.96 11.67 -2.85
CA LEU A 44 5.58 10.35 -2.33
C LEU A 44 6.67 9.83 -1.39
N TRP A 45 6.24 9.27 -0.27
CA TRP A 45 7.11 8.67 0.74
C TRP A 45 6.66 7.25 1.07
N THR A 46 7.63 6.44 1.50
CA THR A 46 7.43 5.07 1.98
C THR A 46 8.24 4.81 3.22
N VAL A 47 7.98 3.68 3.87
CA VAL A 47 8.78 3.16 4.98
C VAL A 47 9.53 1.93 4.53
N LEU A 48 10.82 1.88 4.82
CA LEU A 48 11.71 0.77 4.48
C LEU A 48 12.41 0.24 5.72
N LEU A 49 12.66 -1.07 5.74
CA LEU A 49 13.43 -1.77 6.76
C LEU A 49 14.87 -1.96 6.29
N HIS A 50 15.84 -1.56 7.11
CA HIS A 50 17.24 -1.93 6.88
C HIS A 50 17.43 -3.41 7.20
N ARG A 51 17.97 -4.17 6.26
CA ARG A 51 18.21 -5.61 6.41
C ARG A 51 19.55 -5.88 7.12
N SER A 52 19.46 -6.50 8.27
CA SER A 52 20.64 -6.97 9.03
C SER A 52 21.11 -8.36 8.62
N GLU A 53 20.27 -9.13 7.89
CA GLU A 53 20.51 -10.54 7.56
C GLU A 53 20.50 -10.80 6.06
N HIS A 54 21.11 -11.92 5.65
CA HIS A 54 21.06 -12.43 4.29
C HIS A 54 19.66 -13.03 3.96
N PRO A 55 19.28 -13.03 2.69
CA PRO A 55 19.93 -12.38 1.53
C PRO A 55 19.78 -10.87 1.57
N HIS A 56 20.57 -10.18 0.75
CA HIS A 56 20.54 -8.71 0.61
C HIS A 56 20.83 -7.93 1.90
N ARG A 57 21.72 -8.44 2.75
CA ARG A 57 22.19 -7.73 3.95
C ARG A 57 22.73 -6.33 3.58
N GLY A 58 22.37 -5.32 4.37
CA GLY A 58 22.74 -3.92 4.14
C GLY A 58 21.84 -3.18 3.15
N ARG A 59 20.90 -3.87 2.46
CA ARG A 59 19.91 -3.23 1.60
C ARG A 59 18.63 -2.92 2.38
N TYR A 60 17.70 -2.23 1.72
CA TYR A 60 16.44 -1.81 2.28
C TYR A 60 15.28 -2.61 1.67
N ALA A 61 14.31 -2.97 2.49
CA ALA A 61 13.21 -3.83 2.10
C ALA A 61 11.87 -3.25 2.54
N LEU A 62 10.81 -3.56 1.81
CA LEU A 62 9.45 -3.32 2.26
C LEU A 62 9.15 -4.10 3.55
N PRO A 63 8.24 -3.61 4.40
CA PRO A 63 7.62 -4.44 5.41
C PRO A 63 6.99 -5.66 4.76
N GLY A 64 7.46 -6.86 5.10
CA GLY A 64 7.00 -8.11 4.49
C GLY A 64 7.21 -9.30 5.42
N GLY A 65 6.65 -10.45 5.05
CA GLY A 65 6.80 -11.69 5.81
C GLY A 65 6.04 -12.85 5.19
N PHE A 66 6.40 -14.05 5.59
CA PHE A 66 5.70 -15.24 5.14
C PHE A 66 4.28 -15.33 5.71
N VAL A 67 3.38 -15.87 4.90
CA VAL A 67 1.99 -16.14 5.27
C VAL A 67 1.92 -17.43 6.06
N GLY A 68 1.23 -17.42 7.17
CA GLY A 68 0.99 -18.62 7.97
C GLY A 68 0.03 -19.61 7.27
N ILE A 69 0.19 -20.91 7.53
CA ILE A 69 -0.58 -21.98 6.86
C ILE A 69 -2.11 -21.84 7.00
N ARG A 70 -2.58 -21.18 8.05
CA ARG A 70 -4.01 -20.95 8.33
C ARG A 70 -4.37 -19.47 8.34
N GLU A 71 -3.51 -18.64 7.78
CA GLU A 71 -3.64 -17.20 7.83
C GLU A 71 -4.16 -16.66 6.48
N PRO A 72 -5.26 -15.89 6.45
CA PRO A 72 -5.68 -15.16 5.25
C PRO A 72 -4.64 -14.13 4.83
N LEU A 73 -4.55 -13.82 3.53
CA LEU A 73 -3.56 -12.89 2.98
C LEU A 73 -3.68 -11.48 3.58
N GLU A 74 -4.91 -10.98 3.71
CA GLU A 74 -5.15 -9.67 4.32
C GLU A 74 -4.73 -9.65 5.80
N ALA A 75 -4.96 -10.74 6.53
CA ALA A 75 -4.53 -10.86 7.93
C ALA A 75 -3.00 -10.87 8.04
N ALA A 76 -2.31 -11.55 7.11
CA ALA A 76 -0.85 -11.54 7.05
C ALA A 76 -0.30 -10.12 6.79
N ALA A 77 -0.88 -9.39 5.84
CA ALA A 77 -0.48 -8.03 5.51
C ALA A 77 -0.73 -7.06 6.70
N ALA A 78 -1.90 -7.15 7.34
CA ALA A 78 -2.22 -6.37 8.53
C ALA A 78 -1.28 -6.69 9.71
N ARG A 79 -0.96 -7.98 9.92
CA ARG A 79 0.01 -8.42 10.94
C ARG A 79 1.41 -7.87 10.66
N VAL A 80 1.84 -7.85 9.41
CA VAL A 80 3.14 -7.28 9.00
C VAL A 80 3.20 -5.80 9.35
N LEU A 81 2.18 -5.01 8.99
CA LEU A 81 2.10 -3.59 9.35
C LEU A 81 2.10 -3.38 10.86
N ALA A 82 1.28 -4.13 11.59
CA ALA A 82 1.19 -4.00 13.05
C ALA A 82 2.52 -4.35 13.75
N ARG A 83 3.21 -5.42 13.32
CA ARG A 83 4.45 -5.86 13.97
C ARG A 83 5.67 -5.05 13.57
N LYS A 84 5.76 -4.64 12.30
CA LYS A 84 6.96 -3.99 11.77
C LYS A 84 6.88 -2.47 11.77
N CYS A 85 5.67 -1.91 11.65
CA CYS A 85 5.44 -0.48 11.56
C CYS A 85 4.59 0.08 12.71
N GLY A 86 4.09 -0.74 13.64
CA GLY A 86 3.20 -0.29 14.71
C GLY A 86 1.80 0.13 14.24
N LEU A 87 1.51 0.03 12.94
CA LEU A 87 0.28 0.55 12.35
C LEU A 87 -0.85 -0.48 12.36
N ARG A 88 -2.03 -0.02 12.76
CA ARG A 88 -3.30 -0.77 12.73
C ARG A 88 -4.38 0.08 12.05
N ASP A 89 -5.43 -0.58 11.60
CA ASP A 89 -6.62 0.08 11.03
C ASP A 89 -6.27 1.11 9.93
N VAL A 90 -5.41 0.71 9.01
CA VAL A 90 -5.03 1.49 7.83
C VAL A 90 -5.74 0.97 6.59
N PHE A 91 -5.89 1.83 5.59
CA PHE A 91 -6.31 1.38 4.27
C PHE A 91 -5.30 0.36 3.73
N LEU A 92 -5.80 -0.81 3.36
CA LEU A 92 -4.99 -1.91 2.84
C LEU A 92 -5.71 -2.54 1.65
N GLU A 93 -5.03 -2.65 0.53
CA GLU A 93 -5.56 -3.26 -0.70
C GLU A 93 -4.53 -4.19 -1.32
N GLN A 94 -4.96 -5.37 -1.78
CA GLN A 94 -4.10 -6.25 -2.56
C GLN A 94 -3.72 -5.57 -3.88
N LEU A 95 -2.44 -5.54 -4.17
CA LEU A 95 -1.86 -4.85 -5.32
C LEU A 95 -1.69 -5.78 -6.51
N TYR A 96 -0.77 -6.74 -6.37
CA TYR A 96 -0.38 -7.67 -7.43
C TYR A 96 0.38 -8.86 -6.84
N SER A 97 0.52 -9.95 -7.61
CA SER A 97 1.32 -11.11 -7.24
C SER A 97 2.64 -11.14 -8.01
N PHE A 98 3.75 -11.07 -7.29
CA PHE A 98 5.10 -11.13 -7.82
C PHE A 98 5.62 -12.55 -7.70
N GLY A 99 5.81 -13.20 -8.84
CA GLY A 99 6.09 -14.63 -8.88
C GLY A 99 7.26 -15.01 -9.79
N ASP A 100 8.23 -14.12 -10.03
CA ASP A 100 9.45 -14.50 -10.75
C ASP A 100 10.19 -15.61 -9.97
N PRO A 101 10.61 -16.71 -10.62
CA PRO A 101 11.33 -17.78 -9.94
C PRO A 101 12.62 -17.36 -9.26
N SER A 102 13.27 -16.31 -9.75
CA SER A 102 14.55 -15.82 -9.25
C SER A 102 14.42 -14.68 -8.23
N ARG A 103 13.17 -14.25 -7.90
CA ARG A 103 12.96 -13.11 -7.00
C ARG A 103 13.55 -13.28 -5.59
N ASP A 104 13.63 -14.51 -5.10
CA ASP A 104 14.24 -14.83 -3.81
C ASP A 104 15.27 -15.95 -3.99
N PRO A 105 16.56 -15.71 -3.71
CA PRO A 105 17.60 -16.69 -3.93
C PRO A 105 17.58 -17.89 -2.98
N ARG A 106 16.75 -17.86 -1.94
CA ARG A 106 16.68 -18.93 -0.93
C ARG A 106 15.82 -20.11 -1.40
N THR A 107 14.68 -19.80 -2.02
CA THR A 107 13.69 -20.79 -2.44
C THR A 107 12.64 -20.14 -3.34
N ARG A 108 11.77 -20.97 -3.93
CA ARG A 108 10.61 -20.49 -4.69
C ARG A 108 9.64 -19.74 -3.78
N VAL A 109 9.54 -18.42 -3.94
CA VAL A 109 8.62 -17.55 -3.19
C VAL A 109 7.69 -16.83 -4.15
N ILE A 110 6.42 -16.76 -3.81
CA ILE A 110 5.44 -15.87 -4.45
C ILE A 110 5.08 -14.81 -3.41
N SER A 111 5.24 -13.53 -3.75
CA SER A 111 4.78 -12.43 -2.91
C SER A 111 3.45 -11.90 -3.40
N VAL A 112 2.46 -11.88 -2.53
CA VAL A 112 1.20 -11.17 -2.74
C VAL A 112 1.36 -9.78 -2.14
N ALA A 113 1.76 -8.83 -2.99
CA ALA A 113 2.00 -7.46 -2.57
C ALA A 113 0.68 -6.73 -2.24
N HIS A 114 0.75 -5.86 -1.26
CA HIS A 114 -0.34 -4.98 -0.84
C HIS A 114 0.13 -3.52 -0.87
N VAL A 115 -0.80 -2.60 -1.09
CA VAL A 115 -0.59 -1.17 -0.88
C VAL A 115 -1.35 -0.74 0.36
N ALA A 116 -0.67 0.03 1.21
CA ALA A 116 -1.27 0.70 2.36
C ALA A 116 -1.10 2.21 2.20
N LEU A 117 -2.13 2.97 2.54
CA LEU A 117 -2.13 4.43 2.44
C LEU A 117 -2.37 5.03 3.82
N VAL A 118 -1.53 5.98 4.20
CA VAL A 118 -1.62 6.69 5.47
C VAL A 118 -1.31 8.17 5.27
N ASP A 119 -1.85 9.03 6.14
CA ASP A 119 -1.42 10.41 6.23
C ASP A 119 0.02 10.53 6.80
N ARG A 120 0.59 11.75 6.69
CA ARG A 120 1.96 12.01 7.16
C ARG A 120 2.15 11.70 8.65
N ALA A 121 1.20 12.03 9.51
CA ALA A 121 1.34 11.81 10.95
C ALA A 121 1.48 10.32 11.27
N ARG A 122 0.66 9.49 10.66
CA ARG A 122 0.74 8.02 10.79
C ARG A 122 2.02 7.45 10.16
N LEU A 123 2.53 8.04 9.07
CA LEU A 123 3.82 7.62 8.51
C LEU A 123 4.96 7.86 9.51
N VAL A 124 4.97 9.03 10.17
CA VAL A 124 5.98 9.36 11.19
C VAL A 124 5.84 8.43 12.39
N GLU A 125 4.62 8.17 12.84
CA GLU A 125 4.33 7.22 13.92
C GLU A 125 4.85 5.81 13.61
N ALA A 126 4.74 5.37 12.34
CA ALA A 126 5.20 4.05 11.89
C ALA A 126 6.67 3.76 12.16
N SER A 127 7.52 4.78 12.25
CA SER A 127 8.96 4.64 12.52
C SER A 127 9.33 4.93 13.97
N ALA A 128 8.41 5.46 14.77
CA ALA A 128 8.66 5.78 16.16
C ALA A 128 8.94 4.50 16.97
N GLY A 129 10.14 4.39 17.52
CA GLY A 129 10.54 3.27 18.38
C GLY A 129 11.21 2.08 17.66
N THR A 130 11.51 2.19 16.37
CA THR A 130 12.21 1.14 15.61
C THR A 130 13.35 1.72 14.77
N GLU A 131 14.59 1.63 15.23
CA GLU A 131 15.78 2.12 14.50
C GLU A 131 15.98 1.45 13.12
N ALA A 132 15.40 0.27 12.92
CA ALA A 132 15.48 -0.46 11.66
C ALA A 132 14.60 0.13 10.55
N LEU A 133 13.61 0.99 10.88
CA LEU A 133 12.73 1.63 9.93
C LEU A 133 13.25 3.01 9.53
N ILE A 134 13.22 3.28 8.25
CA ILE A 134 13.55 4.60 7.71
C ILE A 134 12.43 5.09 6.81
N HIS A 135 12.26 6.41 6.77
CA HIS A 135 11.45 7.07 5.74
C HIS A 135 12.29 7.25 4.48
N ALA A 136 11.70 6.96 3.35
CA ALA A 136 12.32 7.18 2.06
C ALA A 136 11.37 7.91 1.12
N GLN A 137 11.88 8.93 0.44
CA GLN A 137 11.20 9.58 -0.65
C GLN A 137 11.30 8.69 -1.90
N LEU A 138 10.22 8.60 -2.65
CA LEU A 138 10.19 7.87 -3.92
C LEU A 138 10.50 8.81 -5.08
N ASP A 139 11.48 8.43 -5.88
CA ASP A 139 11.77 9.03 -7.17
C ASP A 139 11.20 8.14 -8.27
N VAL A 140 10.26 8.67 -9.04
CA VAL A 140 9.49 7.93 -10.04
C VAL A 140 9.94 8.36 -11.44
N PRO A 141 10.82 7.60 -12.12
CA PRO A 141 11.47 8.02 -13.35
C PRO A 141 10.58 7.93 -14.61
N TRP A 142 9.30 7.63 -14.44
CA TRP A 142 8.35 7.48 -15.54
C TRP A 142 7.08 8.32 -15.31
N GLU A 143 6.42 8.70 -16.40
CA GLU A 143 5.23 9.55 -16.41
C GLU A 143 3.93 8.72 -16.50
N GLY A 144 2.85 9.35 -16.02
CA GLY A 144 1.50 8.78 -16.11
C GLY A 144 1.40 7.43 -15.42
N GLU A 145 0.81 6.47 -16.14
CA GLU A 145 0.59 5.08 -15.72
C GLU A 145 1.47 4.08 -16.49
N THR A 146 2.59 4.51 -17.05
CA THR A 146 3.53 3.63 -17.78
C THR A 146 3.98 2.47 -16.88
N GLY A 147 4.39 2.78 -15.65
CA GLY A 147 4.90 1.79 -14.70
C GLY A 147 6.38 1.49 -14.93
N GLY A 148 6.95 0.78 -13.99
CA GLY A 148 8.37 0.42 -13.94
C GLY A 148 8.89 0.54 -12.53
N PRO A 149 10.15 0.16 -12.27
CA PRO A 149 10.77 0.31 -10.96
C PRO A 149 10.87 1.79 -10.56
N VAL A 150 10.91 2.04 -9.27
CA VAL A 150 11.17 3.36 -8.68
C VAL A 150 12.43 3.34 -7.85
N GLU A 151 13.05 4.50 -7.69
CA GLU A 151 14.16 4.69 -6.76
C GLU A 151 13.64 5.18 -5.40
N ALA A 152 14.38 4.83 -4.35
CA ALA A 152 14.13 5.34 -3.00
C ALA A 152 15.33 6.14 -2.53
N ARG A 153 15.08 7.29 -1.89
CA ARG A 153 16.12 8.20 -1.39
C ARG A 153 15.85 8.62 0.05
N ARG A 154 16.89 8.86 0.82
CA ARG A 154 16.79 9.55 2.11
C ARG A 154 16.41 11.01 1.91
N SER A 155 16.04 11.69 2.99
CA SER A 155 15.78 13.14 2.99
C SER A 155 17.00 13.99 2.59
N ASP A 156 18.21 13.48 2.77
CA ASP A 156 19.46 14.11 2.33
C ASP A 156 19.80 13.84 0.85
N GLY A 157 18.93 13.14 0.10
CA GLY A 157 19.12 12.78 -1.30
C GLY A 157 19.90 11.47 -1.52
N THR A 158 20.44 10.83 -0.48
CA THR A 158 21.20 9.58 -0.61
C THR A 158 20.32 8.46 -1.15
N ALA A 159 20.74 7.85 -2.26
CA ALA A 159 20.03 6.71 -2.86
C ALA A 159 20.10 5.47 -1.97
N LEU A 160 18.98 4.75 -1.89
CA LEU A 160 18.82 3.54 -1.11
C LEU A 160 18.73 2.31 -2.02
N SER A 161 19.64 1.36 -1.83
CA SER A 161 19.61 0.10 -2.57
C SER A 161 18.50 -0.80 -2.05
N LEU A 162 17.46 -1.04 -2.86
CA LEU A 162 16.33 -1.91 -2.50
C LEU A 162 16.70 -3.39 -2.67
N ALA A 163 16.15 -4.22 -1.80
CA ALA A 163 16.30 -5.66 -1.83
C ALA A 163 15.23 -6.30 -2.72
N PHE A 164 15.52 -7.49 -3.24
CA PHE A 164 14.59 -8.28 -4.06
C PHE A 164 14.06 -7.46 -5.26
N ASP A 165 12.78 -7.62 -5.57
CA ASP A 165 11.99 -6.89 -6.56
C ASP A 165 11.17 -5.74 -5.94
N HIS A 166 11.61 -5.21 -4.80
CA HIS A 166 10.83 -4.20 -4.07
C HIS A 166 10.74 -2.85 -4.80
N ALA A 167 11.68 -2.54 -5.69
CA ALA A 167 11.56 -1.37 -6.58
C ALA A 167 10.36 -1.50 -7.54
N ASP A 168 10.14 -2.71 -8.06
CA ASP A 168 9.02 -3.02 -8.95
C ASP A 168 7.68 -3.03 -8.19
N ILE A 169 7.68 -3.54 -6.95
CA ILE A 169 6.48 -3.53 -6.08
C ILE A 169 6.06 -2.08 -5.79
N LEU A 170 7.00 -1.22 -5.41
CA LEU A 170 6.73 0.22 -5.19
C LEU A 170 6.26 0.90 -6.48
N GLY A 171 6.91 0.61 -7.61
CA GLY A 171 6.49 1.13 -8.90
C GLY A 171 5.07 0.73 -9.28
N MET A 172 4.71 -0.53 -9.06
CA MET A 172 3.34 -1.01 -9.27
C MET A 172 2.34 -0.32 -8.33
N ALA A 173 2.74 -0.04 -7.08
CA ALA A 173 1.90 0.70 -6.13
C ALA A 173 1.64 2.13 -6.61
N VAL A 174 2.69 2.84 -7.06
CA VAL A 174 2.54 4.20 -7.63
C VAL A 174 1.64 4.17 -8.88
N LYS A 175 1.88 3.23 -9.79
CA LYS A 175 1.02 3.05 -10.98
C LYS A 175 -0.44 2.83 -10.58
N ARG A 176 -0.70 1.97 -9.59
CA ARG A 176 -2.06 1.67 -9.10
C ARG A 176 -2.75 2.91 -8.53
N ILE A 177 -2.07 3.69 -7.69
CA ILE A 177 -2.69 4.89 -7.10
C ILE A 177 -2.91 5.99 -8.13
N ARG A 178 -2.02 6.15 -9.12
CA ARG A 178 -2.22 7.09 -10.24
C ARG A 178 -3.48 6.72 -11.04
N GLY A 179 -3.59 5.45 -11.45
CA GLY A 179 -4.74 4.99 -12.23
C GLY A 179 -6.07 5.01 -11.49
N LYS A 180 -6.06 4.97 -10.16
CA LYS A 180 -7.29 5.04 -9.34
C LYS A 180 -7.71 6.45 -8.94
N LEU A 181 -6.82 7.44 -9.07
CA LEU A 181 -7.00 8.76 -8.47
C LEU A 181 -8.24 9.51 -8.99
N ASP A 182 -8.64 9.27 -10.24
CA ASP A 182 -9.77 9.96 -10.87
C ASP A 182 -11.14 9.35 -10.52
N TYR A 183 -11.22 8.06 -10.15
CA TYR A 183 -12.49 7.37 -9.93
C TYR A 183 -12.65 6.75 -8.53
N ALA A 184 -11.56 6.60 -7.78
CA ALA A 184 -11.58 6.04 -6.43
C ALA A 184 -11.12 7.08 -5.39
N PRO A 185 -11.70 7.06 -4.17
CA PRO A 185 -11.37 8.06 -3.14
C PRO A 185 -10.05 7.78 -2.41
N ILE A 186 -9.03 7.27 -3.13
CA ILE A 186 -7.77 6.87 -2.52
C ILE A 186 -6.94 8.05 -2.05
N GLY A 187 -7.00 9.21 -2.70
CA GLY A 187 -6.31 10.43 -2.28
C GLY A 187 -6.67 10.86 -0.86
N PHE A 188 -7.89 10.59 -0.42
CA PHE A 188 -8.35 10.93 0.93
C PHE A 188 -7.70 10.07 2.02
N GLN A 189 -7.22 8.87 1.69
CA GLN A 189 -6.52 8.00 2.64
C GLN A 189 -5.13 8.55 3.03
N LEU A 190 -4.62 9.50 2.25
CA LEU A 190 -3.34 10.17 2.45
C LEU A 190 -3.46 11.50 3.20
N LEU A 191 -4.65 11.84 3.67
CA LEU A 191 -4.97 13.07 4.37
C LEU A 191 -5.47 12.80 5.79
N ALA A 192 -5.27 13.77 6.66
CA ALA A 192 -5.93 13.81 7.96
C ALA A 192 -7.46 13.78 7.80
N PRO A 193 -8.23 13.39 8.82
CA PRO A 193 -9.70 13.33 8.76
C PRO A 193 -10.38 14.65 8.38
N ARG A 194 -9.72 15.77 8.64
CA ARG A 194 -10.12 17.13 8.23
C ARG A 194 -8.98 17.76 7.46
N PHE A 195 -9.27 18.30 6.29
CA PHE A 195 -8.28 18.81 5.37
C PHE A 195 -8.85 19.99 4.57
N THR A 196 -7.96 20.77 4.00
CA THR A 196 -8.30 21.84 3.05
C THR A 196 -8.29 21.32 1.61
N LEU A 197 -8.96 22.01 0.71
CA LEU A 197 -8.89 21.68 -0.73
C LEU A 197 -7.47 21.86 -1.31
N LEU A 198 -6.65 22.71 -0.71
CA LEU A 198 -5.25 22.87 -1.09
C LEU A 198 -4.40 21.65 -0.71
N GLU A 199 -4.60 21.10 0.48
CA GLU A 199 -3.92 19.86 0.90
C GLU A 199 -4.32 18.69 0.00
N LEU A 200 -5.62 18.55 -0.31
CA LEU A 200 -6.10 17.55 -1.26
C LEU A 200 -5.48 17.72 -2.65
N GLN A 201 -5.38 18.97 -3.15
CA GLN A 201 -4.72 19.27 -4.43
C GLN A 201 -3.25 18.84 -4.40
N ARG A 202 -2.52 19.19 -3.34
CA ARG A 202 -1.09 18.82 -3.19
C ARG A 202 -0.89 17.30 -3.15
N VAL A 203 -1.80 16.55 -2.52
CA VAL A 203 -1.77 15.08 -2.57
C VAL A 203 -1.92 14.58 -4.00
N HIS A 204 -2.87 15.11 -4.76
CA HIS A 204 -3.04 14.74 -6.17
C HIS A 204 -1.83 15.11 -7.02
N GLU A 205 -1.25 16.29 -6.83
CA GLU A 205 -0.06 16.76 -7.54
C GLU A 205 1.16 15.89 -7.25
N ALA A 206 1.37 15.51 -5.98
CA ALA A 206 2.46 14.61 -5.58
C ALA A 206 2.32 13.22 -6.21
N ILE A 207 1.11 12.65 -6.24
CA ILE A 207 0.86 11.34 -6.87
C ILE A 207 1.09 11.41 -8.38
N LEU A 208 0.57 12.46 -9.04
CA LEU A 208 0.66 12.63 -10.50
C LEU A 208 2.02 13.15 -10.97
N ALA A 209 2.86 13.62 -10.03
CA ALA A 209 4.14 14.31 -10.29
C ALA A 209 3.98 15.49 -11.27
N ARG A 210 2.88 16.22 -11.20
CA ARG A 210 2.61 17.41 -12.03
C ARG A 210 1.67 18.38 -11.35
N PRO A 211 1.79 19.69 -11.63
CA PRO A 211 0.87 20.69 -11.11
C PRO A 211 -0.54 20.53 -11.69
N LEU A 212 -1.54 20.91 -10.90
CA LEU A 212 -2.94 20.95 -11.31
C LEU A 212 -3.48 22.39 -11.28
N ASN A 213 -4.37 22.72 -12.23
CA ASN A 213 -5.04 24.01 -12.20
C ASN A 213 -5.97 24.08 -10.99
N LYS A 214 -5.72 25.04 -10.10
CA LYS A 214 -6.41 25.22 -8.81
C LYS A 214 -7.92 25.34 -8.94
N ASP A 215 -8.39 26.16 -9.88
CA ASP A 215 -9.83 26.46 -9.99
C ASP A 215 -10.59 25.26 -10.58
N SER A 216 -10.01 24.61 -11.57
CA SER A 216 -10.57 23.40 -12.18
C SER A 216 -10.60 22.25 -11.19
N PHE A 217 -9.53 22.06 -10.41
CA PHE A 217 -9.45 21.04 -9.37
C PHE A 217 -10.51 21.28 -8.29
N ARG A 218 -10.57 22.50 -7.75
CA ARG A 218 -11.57 22.90 -6.73
C ARG A 218 -12.99 22.63 -7.21
N ARG A 219 -13.34 23.08 -8.40
CA ARG A 219 -14.68 22.88 -8.99
C ARG A 219 -15.01 21.40 -9.12
N ARG A 220 -14.08 20.57 -9.63
CA ARG A 220 -14.24 19.12 -9.77
C ARG A 220 -14.46 18.45 -8.43
N MET A 221 -13.66 18.76 -7.42
CA MET A 221 -13.78 18.15 -6.09
C MET A 221 -15.07 18.51 -5.39
N LEU A 222 -15.50 19.76 -5.43
CA LEU A 222 -16.77 20.19 -4.87
C LEU A 222 -17.99 19.57 -5.59
N ALA A 223 -17.90 19.40 -6.90
CA ALA A 223 -18.96 18.75 -7.70
C ALA A 223 -19.01 17.23 -7.54
N SER A 224 -17.95 16.58 -7.01
CA SER A 224 -17.87 15.11 -6.90
C SER A 224 -18.88 14.50 -5.94
N GLY A 225 -19.41 15.30 -5.00
CA GLY A 225 -20.28 14.83 -3.92
C GLY A 225 -19.55 13.93 -2.90
N GLN A 226 -18.22 13.92 -2.90
CA GLN A 226 -17.40 13.14 -1.98
C GLN A 226 -16.94 13.94 -0.76
N LEU A 227 -17.14 15.27 -0.78
CA LEU A 227 -16.71 16.19 0.25
C LEU A 227 -17.88 16.82 0.98
N GLU A 228 -17.72 16.99 2.27
CA GLU A 228 -18.60 17.77 3.11
C GLU A 228 -17.82 18.87 3.82
N ALA A 229 -18.30 20.10 3.74
CA ALA A 229 -17.77 21.21 4.52
C ALA A 229 -18.03 20.98 6.01
N THR A 230 -17.01 21.14 6.84
CA THR A 230 -17.18 20.92 8.29
C THR A 230 -17.76 22.13 9.01
N GLY A 231 -17.82 23.30 8.36
CA GLY A 231 -18.15 24.59 8.98
C GLY A 231 -17.00 25.17 9.81
N GLU A 232 -15.86 24.50 9.84
CA GLU A 232 -14.65 24.94 10.54
C GLU A 232 -13.63 25.47 9.54
N SER A 233 -12.72 26.33 10.02
CA SER A 233 -11.58 26.83 9.26
C SER A 233 -10.27 26.47 9.95
N GLN A 234 -9.19 26.51 9.20
CA GLN A 234 -7.84 26.37 9.77
C GLN A 234 -7.64 27.34 10.93
N ARG A 235 -6.90 26.93 11.96
CA ARG A 235 -6.49 27.76 13.09
C ARG A 235 -4.99 28.00 13.02
N ASP A 236 -4.55 29.04 13.69
CA ASP A 236 -3.12 29.36 13.88
C ASP A 236 -2.32 29.49 12.56
N VAL A 237 -2.91 30.17 11.57
CA VAL A 237 -2.28 30.46 10.27
C VAL A 237 -2.14 31.97 10.05
N ASP A 238 -1.02 32.39 9.48
CA ASP A 238 -0.71 33.80 9.20
C ASP A 238 -1.43 34.36 7.96
N HIS A 239 -2.21 33.53 7.27
CA HIS A 239 -2.98 33.91 6.09
C HIS A 239 -4.48 33.73 6.34
N ARG A 240 -5.32 34.14 5.39
CA ARG A 240 -6.77 33.94 5.49
C ARG A 240 -7.07 32.45 5.71
N PRO A 241 -7.71 32.07 6.84
CA PRO A 241 -8.03 30.68 7.16
C PRO A 241 -8.83 30.00 6.05
N ALA A 242 -8.37 28.82 5.63
CA ALA A 242 -9.08 28.02 4.66
C ALA A 242 -10.14 27.14 5.35
N GLU A 243 -11.27 26.95 4.66
CA GLU A 243 -12.34 26.05 5.09
C GLU A 243 -11.86 24.61 5.13
N LEU A 244 -12.27 23.87 6.17
CA LEU A 244 -11.98 22.46 6.34
C LEU A 244 -13.12 21.59 5.80
N TYR A 245 -12.71 20.53 5.13
CA TYR A 245 -13.57 19.52 4.55
C TYR A 245 -13.30 18.16 5.18
N ARG A 246 -14.28 17.27 5.12
CA ARG A 246 -14.11 15.84 5.41
C ARG A 246 -14.58 15.01 4.22
N PHE A 247 -14.04 13.82 4.10
CA PHE A 247 -14.48 12.84 3.12
C PHE A 247 -15.78 12.15 3.59
N ILE A 248 -16.77 12.09 2.71
CA ILE A 248 -18.03 11.36 2.96
C ILE A 248 -17.82 9.92 2.52
N ARG A 249 -17.66 9.00 3.47
CA ARG A 249 -17.71 7.56 3.16
C ARG A 249 -19.14 7.22 2.74
N ARG A 250 -19.36 7.07 1.44
CA ARG A 250 -20.54 6.34 0.99
C ARG A 250 -20.25 4.86 1.21
N SER A 251 -21.06 4.18 2.02
CA SER A 251 -21.06 2.72 2.06
C SER A 251 -21.13 2.22 0.62
N ALA A 252 -20.14 1.47 0.18
CA ALA A 252 -20.32 0.62 -0.97
C ALA A 252 -21.41 -0.38 -0.57
N ILE A 253 -22.51 -0.39 -1.32
CA ILE A 253 -23.57 -1.39 -1.23
C ILE A 253 -22.99 -2.72 -1.66
#